data_84f1f0306cef81ec0bfe836ae359ec16
#
_entry.id   84f1f0306cef81ec0bfe836ae359ec16
#
_cell.length_a   1.000
_cell.length_b   1.000
_cell.length_c   1.000
_cell.angle_alpha   90.00
_cell.angle_beta   90.00
_cell.angle_gamma   90.00
#
_symmetry.space_group_name_H-M   'P 1'
#
loop_
_entity.id
_entity.type
_entity.pdbx_description
1 polymer ?
#
loop_
_entity_poly.entity_id
_entity_poly.type
_entity_poly.pdbx_seq_one_letter_code
_entity_poly.pdbx_strand_id
1 'polypeptide(L)'
;VLGLSVDLMYSVFEKEDVIVRSTHVTNEGSQTLRLEKVYSACLDMDNENFELLNLHGSWARERHIQRRELAYGKQLMSSLKGESSHQEHPFQALVTKGCDQEHGKVYAMHFVYSGNFIAQTERTQFDMVRMVMGISAEEFCWQLTPGSSFQAPEVVCVYSSEGLGKMSRSYHDFYRSHMIRSPYNHSKRPILINNWEATY
;
A
#
# COMPACT_ATOMS: atom_id res chain seq x y z
N VAL A 1 -13.08 -30.18 1.59
CA VAL A 1 -12.88 -28.96 0.77
C VAL A 1 -13.89 -27.94 1.25
N LEU A 2 -13.45 -26.72 1.60
CA LEU A 2 -14.31 -25.68 2.19
C LEU A 2 -15.21 -24.98 1.16
N GLY A 3 -15.03 -25.23 -0.14
CA GLY A 3 -15.76 -24.53 -1.20
C GLY A 3 -15.43 -23.03 -1.24
N LEU A 4 -14.18 -22.68 -1.02
CA LEU A 4 -13.70 -21.31 -1.10
C LEU A 4 -12.93 -21.10 -2.41
N SER A 5 -13.33 -20.09 -3.19
CA SER A 5 -12.59 -19.60 -4.36
C SER A 5 -11.82 -18.33 -3.98
N VAL A 6 -10.60 -18.21 -4.47
CA VAL A 6 -9.75 -17.02 -4.24
C VAL A 6 -9.16 -16.59 -5.58
N ASP A 7 -9.55 -15.42 -6.04
CA ASP A 7 -9.04 -14.81 -7.24
C ASP A 7 -8.00 -13.73 -6.91
N LEU A 8 -6.80 -13.87 -7.45
CA LEU A 8 -5.75 -12.87 -7.37
C LEU A 8 -5.85 -11.95 -8.58
N MET A 9 -6.36 -10.75 -8.36
CA MET A 9 -6.64 -9.78 -9.41
C MET A 9 -5.38 -8.96 -9.72
N TYR A 10 -5.10 -8.78 -11.01
CA TYR A 10 -4.01 -7.95 -11.52
C TYR A 10 -4.52 -7.03 -12.62
N SER A 11 -4.34 -5.72 -12.45
CA SER A 11 -4.58 -4.73 -13.50
C SER A 11 -3.25 -4.08 -13.86
N VAL A 12 -2.90 -4.08 -15.15
CA VAL A 12 -1.62 -3.56 -15.64
C VAL A 12 -1.86 -2.26 -16.40
N PHE A 13 -1.13 -1.22 -16.02
CA PHE A 13 -1.17 0.12 -16.61
C PHE A 13 0.20 0.41 -17.22
N GLU A 14 0.39 0.01 -18.48
CA GLU A 14 1.69 0.03 -19.16
C GLU A 14 2.28 1.45 -19.30
N LYS A 15 1.43 2.46 -19.51
CA LYS A 15 1.88 3.85 -19.70
C LYS A 15 2.45 4.47 -18.44
N GLU A 16 1.94 4.08 -17.31
CA GLU A 16 2.32 4.61 -15.99
C GLU A 16 3.34 3.73 -15.27
N ASP A 17 3.67 2.56 -15.83
CA ASP A 17 4.52 1.52 -15.20
C ASP A 17 3.96 1.06 -13.83
N VAL A 18 2.65 0.79 -13.80
CA VAL A 18 1.91 0.45 -12.58
C VAL A 18 1.21 -0.89 -12.70
N ILE A 19 1.24 -1.68 -11.62
CA ILE A 19 0.42 -2.86 -11.43
C ILE A 19 -0.47 -2.65 -10.21
N VAL A 20 -1.78 -2.81 -10.37
CA VAL A 20 -2.73 -2.81 -9.25
C VAL A 20 -3.09 -4.23 -8.90
N ARG A 21 -3.06 -4.56 -7.62
CA ARG A 21 -3.39 -5.88 -7.08
C ARG A 21 -4.52 -5.81 -6.09
N SER A 22 -5.40 -6.82 -6.12
CA SER A 22 -6.39 -7.07 -5.09
C SER A 22 -6.70 -8.56 -4.98
N THR A 23 -7.42 -8.94 -3.94
CA THR A 23 -7.85 -10.31 -3.70
C THR A 23 -9.37 -10.33 -3.61
N HIS A 24 -10.00 -11.21 -4.39
CA HIS A 24 -11.44 -11.46 -4.34
C HIS A 24 -11.67 -12.87 -3.81
N VAL A 25 -12.54 -13.02 -2.81
CA VAL A 25 -12.81 -14.29 -2.14
C VAL A 25 -14.28 -14.58 -2.26
N THR A 26 -14.65 -15.77 -2.76
CA THR A 26 -16.04 -16.21 -2.95
C THR A 26 -16.29 -17.49 -2.18
N ASN A 27 -17.40 -17.53 -1.46
CA ASN A 27 -17.88 -18.76 -0.81
C ASN A 27 -18.80 -19.53 -1.76
N GLU A 28 -18.26 -20.54 -2.40
CA GLU A 28 -19.00 -21.48 -3.28
C GLU A 28 -19.56 -22.69 -2.50
N GLY A 29 -19.30 -22.75 -1.21
CA GLY A 29 -19.77 -23.80 -0.33
C GLY A 29 -21.18 -23.58 0.19
N SER A 30 -21.65 -24.49 1.07
CA SER A 30 -22.97 -24.44 1.67
C SER A 30 -23.01 -23.91 3.11
N GLN A 31 -21.87 -23.60 3.69
CA GLN A 31 -21.76 -23.11 5.06
C GLN A 31 -21.19 -21.69 5.09
N THR A 32 -21.62 -20.91 6.08
CA THR A 32 -21.01 -19.58 6.33
C THR A 32 -19.57 -19.75 6.79
N LEU A 33 -18.64 -19.06 6.13
CA LEU A 33 -17.22 -19.00 6.47
C LEU A 33 -16.91 -17.68 7.17
N ARG A 34 -15.87 -17.69 7.98
CA ARG A 34 -15.35 -16.50 8.65
C ARG A 34 -13.98 -16.17 8.11
N LEU A 35 -13.86 -15.00 7.47
CA LEU A 35 -12.58 -14.48 7.03
C LEU A 35 -11.97 -13.66 8.17
N GLU A 36 -10.83 -14.09 8.67
CA GLU A 36 -10.09 -13.41 9.74
C GLU A 36 -8.89 -12.62 9.19
N LYS A 37 -8.53 -12.89 7.94
CA LYS A 37 -7.38 -12.25 7.30
C LYS A 37 -7.47 -12.38 5.79
N VAL A 38 -7.41 -11.23 5.09
CA VAL A 38 -7.30 -11.15 3.64
C VAL A 38 -6.32 -10.03 3.28
N TYR A 39 -5.18 -10.38 2.70
CA TYR A 39 -4.24 -9.38 2.18
C TYR A 39 -4.51 -9.11 0.70
N SER A 40 -4.32 -7.86 0.30
CA SER A 40 -4.53 -7.41 -1.08
C SER A 40 -3.34 -7.68 -1.98
N ALA A 41 -2.13 -7.63 -1.41
CA ALA A 41 -0.90 -7.89 -2.15
C ALA A 41 0.11 -8.63 -1.27
N CYS A 42 0.85 -9.53 -1.93
CA CYS A 42 2.03 -10.19 -1.40
C CYS A 42 3.07 -10.26 -2.52
N LEU A 43 4.31 -9.88 -2.24
CA LEU A 43 5.43 -9.92 -3.16
C LEU A 43 6.64 -10.53 -2.46
N ASP A 44 7.18 -11.59 -3.04
CA ASP A 44 8.40 -12.26 -2.59
C ASP A 44 9.54 -11.95 -3.56
N MET A 45 10.73 -11.70 -3.04
CA MET A 45 11.93 -11.44 -3.83
C MET A 45 13.21 -11.81 -3.07
N ASP A 46 14.31 -11.94 -3.80
CA ASP A 46 15.63 -12.04 -3.21
C ASP A 46 16.01 -10.72 -2.54
N ASN A 47 16.78 -10.79 -1.45
CA ASN A 47 17.28 -9.61 -0.77
C ASN A 47 18.48 -9.01 -1.53
N GLU A 48 18.34 -7.79 -2.00
CA GLU A 48 19.42 -7.02 -2.62
C GLU A 48 20.02 -5.98 -1.64
N ASN A 49 20.11 -6.30 -0.35
CA ASN A 49 20.51 -5.34 0.70
C ASN A 49 19.59 -4.13 0.77
N PHE A 50 18.30 -4.41 0.77
CA PHE A 50 17.28 -3.36 0.82
C PHE A 50 17.25 -2.61 2.14
N GLU A 51 16.85 -1.37 2.03
CA GLU A 51 16.35 -0.54 3.12
C GLU A 51 14.83 -0.42 2.98
N LEU A 52 14.13 -0.44 4.12
CA LEU A 52 12.70 -0.20 4.19
C LEU A 52 12.44 1.30 4.34
N LEU A 53 11.60 1.84 3.45
CA LEU A 53 11.14 3.22 3.46
C LEU A 53 9.65 3.25 3.76
N ASN A 54 9.24 4.07 4.72
CA ASN A 54 7.84 4.35 5.05
C ASN A 54 7.65 5.82 5.43
N LEU A 55 6.40 6.24 5.53
CA LEU A 55 6.02 7.60 5.90
C LEU A 55 5.37 7.58 7.28
N HIS A 56 5.97 8.29 8.21
CA HIS A 56 5.52 8.40 9.60
C HIS A 56 5.48 9.86 10.03
N GLY A 57 4.62 10.21 10.97
CA GLY A 57 4.55 11.57 11.45
C GLY A 57 3.67 11.78 12.67
N SER A 58 3.42 13.04 12.92
CA SER A 58 2.55 13.52 14.00
C SER A 58 1.89 14.81 13.53
N TRP A 59 1.03 15.40 14.35
CA TRP A 59 0.48 16.72 14.11
C TRP A 59 1.60 17.76 13.88
N ALA A 60 1.43 18.60 12.85
CA ALA A 60 2.41 19.58 12.34
C ALA A 60 3.76 18.96 11.88
N ARG A 61 3.82 17.66 11.71
CA ARG A 61 5.00 16.92 11.25
C ARG A 61 4.58 15.64 10.53
N GLU A 62 3.72 15.79 9.51
CA GLU A 62 3.10 14.70 8.79
C GLU A 62 4.04 14.10 7.74
N ARG A 63 3.94 12.79 7.55
CA ARG A 63 4.55 12.04 6.43
C ARG A 63 6.06 12.23 6.28
N HIS A 64 6.79 12.30 7.37
CA HIS A 64 8.24 12.27 7.31
C HIS A 64 8.72 10.93 6.78
N ILE A 65 9.67 10.98 5.86
CA ILE A 65 10.29 9.77 5.31
C ILE A 65 11.16 9.14 6.40
N GLN A 66 10.83 7.91 6.73
CA GLN A 66 11.68 7.04 7.52
C GLN A 66 12.35 6.03 6.61
N ARG A 67 13.64 5.84 6.79
CA ARG A 67 14.46 4.89 6.06
C ARG A 67 15.32 4.13 7.03
N ARG A 68 15.30 2.80 6.94
CA ARG A 68 16.03 1.92 7.86
C ARG A 68 16.51 0.66 7.15
N GLU A 69 17.64 0.13 7.57
CA GLU A 69 18.11 -1.17 7.12
C GLU A 69 17.08 -2.26 7.46
N LEU A 70 16.92 -3.20 6.53
CA LEU A 70 15.98 -4.31 6.69
C LEU A 70 16.56 -5.35 7.64
N ALA A 71 16.08 -5.38 8.88
CA ALA A 71 16.46 -6.40 9.87
C ALA A 71 15.81 -7.76 9.57
N TYR A 72 16.37 -8.84 10.08
CA TYR A 72 15.71 -10.15 10.06
C TYR A 72 14.39 -10.13 10.84
N GLY A 73 13.41 -10.88 10.35
CA GLY A 73 12.05 -10.91 10.91
C GLY A 73 11.17 -9.85 10.32
N LYS A 74 10.06 -9.57 11.01
CA LYS A 74 8.96 -8.71 10.50
C LYS A 74 9.13 -7.26 10.95
N GLN A 75 9.05 -6.35 10.01
CA GLN A 75 8.88 -4.93 10.24
C GLN A 75 7.47 -4.53 9.84
N LEU A 76 6.77 -3.87 10.75
CA LEU A 76 5.35 -3.59 10.64
C LEU A 76 5.07 -2.08 10.69
N MET A 77 4.22 -1.61 9.78
CA MET A 77 3.54 -0.33 9.80
C MET A 77 2.04 -0.62 9.77
N SER A 78 1.27 -0.06 10.70
CA SER A 78 -0.16 -0.33 10.77
C SER A 78 -0.93 0.81 11.44
N SER A 79 -2.22 0.86 11.18
CA SER A 79 -3.16 1.70 11.94
C SER A 79 -4.35 0.85 12.38
N LEU A 80 -4.75 1.03 13.63
CA LEU A 80 -5.95 0.43 14.25
C LEU A 80 -6.91 1.50 14.77
N LYS A 81 -6.80 2.73 14.24
CA LYS A 81 -7.58 3.90 14.69
C LYS A 81 -8.92 4.07 13.98
N GLY A 82 -9.32 3.10 13.15
CA GLY A 82 -10.48 3.20 12.26
C GLY A 82 -10.18 3.97 10.97
N GLU A 83 -9.01 4.61 10.89
CA GLU A 83 -8.54 5.37 9.73
C GLU A 83 -7.02 5.27 9.55
N SER A 84 -6.56 5.44 8.32
CA SER A 84 -5.17 5.76 8.04
C SER A 84 -4.93 7.24 8.39
N SER A 85 -3.81 7.56 9.02
CA SER A 85 -3.56 8.89 9.58
C SER A 85 -2.21 9.46 9.12
N HIS A 86 -1.94 10.69 9.54
CA HIS A 86 -0.63 11.31 9.38
C HIS A 86 0.48 10.62 10.21
N GLN A 87 0.12 9.77 11.17
CA GLN A 87 1.08 9.01 11.99
C GLN A 87 1.65 7.82 11.21
N GLU A 88 0.79 7.05 10.55
CA GLU A 88 1.18 5.92 9.70
C GLU A 88 0.46 6.02 8.36
N HIS A 89 1.22 6.20 7.31
CA HIS A 89 0.67 6.26 5.96
C HIS A 89 0.63 4.84 5.35
N PRO A 90 -0.44 4.47 4.62
CA PRO A 90 -0.56 3.14 4.02
C PRO A 90 0.35 2.97 2.79
N PHE A 91 1.64 3.15 3.02
CA PHE A 91 2.71 3.11 2.02
C PHE A 91 3.95 2.45 2.59
N GLN A 92 4.57 1.60 1.79
CA GLN A 92 5.90 1.05 2.06
C GLN A 92 6.69 0.91 0.76
N ALA A 93 8.00 1.03 0.84
CA ALA A 93 8.89 0.73 -0.27
C ALA A 93 10.16 0.03 0.21
N LEU A 94 10.66 -0.89 -0.61
CA LEU A 94 12.02 -1.39 -0.52
C LEU A 94 12.89 -0.62 -1.51
N VAL A 95 14.00 -0.12 -1.03
CA VAL A 95 14.96 0.62 -1.84
C VAL A 95 16.34 0.00 -1.70
N THR A 96 17.11 -0.07 -2.77
CA THR A 96 18.51 -0.52 -2.68
C THR A 96 19.32 0.47 -1.87
N LYS A 97 20.36 -0.02 -1.18
CA LYS A 97 21.24 0.84 -0.37
C LYS A 97 21.86 1.95 -1.23
N GLY A 98 21.76 3.18 -0.74
CA GLY A 98 22.24 4.37 -1.48
C GLY A 98 21.26 4.89 -2.54
N CYS A 99 20.07 4.32 -2.67
CA CYS A 99 19.02 4.85 -3.56
C CYS A 99 18.68 6.29 -3.19
N ASP A 100 18.62 7.16 -4.20
CA ASP A 100 18.26 8.58 -4.09
C ASP A 100 17.08 8.93 -5.02
N GLN A 101 16.94 10.20 -5.40
CA GLN A 101 15.89 10.67 -6.29
C GLN A 101 16.06 10.18 -7.73
N GLU A 102 17.29 9.96 -8.18
CA GLU A 102 17.64 9.68 -9.58
C GLU A 102 18.23 8.27 -9.78
N HIS A 103 18.67 7.59 -8.69
CA HIS A 103 19.39 6.33 -8.78
C HIS A 103 18.86 5.29 -7.79
N GLY A 104 19.01 4.02 -8.16
CA GLY A 104 18.68 2.87 -7.35
C GLY A 104 17.35 2.23 -7.70
N LYS A 105 17.16 1.00 -7.24
CA LYS A 105 15.91 0.26 -7.43
C LYS A 105 14.93 0.57 -6.29
N VAL A 106 13.67 0.67 -6.64
CA VAL A 106 12.55 0.90 -5.72
C VAL A 106 11.42 -0.08 -6.03
N TYR A 107 10.94 -0.81 -5.04
CA TYR A 107 9.73 -1.61 -5.08
C TYR A 107 8.74 -1.01 -4.09
N ALA A 108 7.69 -0.38 -4.55
CA ALA A 108 6.77 0.38 -3.72
C ALA A 108 5.35 -0.18 -3.77
N MET A 109 4.65 -0.11 -2.64
CA MET A 109 3.24 -0.46 -2.47
C MET A 109 2.50 0.68 -1.78
N HIS A 110 1.36 1.08 -2.35
CA HIS A 110 0.44 2.05 -1.76
C HIS A 110 -0.96 1.47 -1.70
N PHE A 111 -1.58 1.47 -0.53
CA PHE A 111 -2.89 0.87 -0.28
C PHE A 111 -4.01 1.88 -0.53
N VAL A 112 -4.97 1.51 -1.37
CA VAL A 112 -6.13 2.34 -1.70
C VAL A 112 -7.25 2.09 -0.70
N TYR A 113 -6.99 2.49 0.54
CA TYR A 113 -7.91 2.28 1.65
C TYR A 113 -7.64 3.29 2.76
N SER A 114 -8.69 3.80 3.38
CA SER A 114 -8.57 4.80 4.45
C SER A 114 -8.81 4.25 5.86
N GLY A 115 -9.15 2.98 6.00
CA GLY A 115 -9.40 2.33 7.29
C GLY A 115 -8.16 1.69 7.91
N ASN A 116 -8.38 0.75 8.81
CA ASN A 116 -7.32 -0.01 9.47
C ASN A 116 -6.52 -0.84 8.48
N PHE A 117 -5.22 -0.67 8.45
CA PHE A 117 -4.35 -1.34 7.49
C PHE A 117 -3.11 -1.95 8.15
N ILE A 118 -2.50 -2.84 7.39
CA ILE A 118 -1.18 -3.40 7.67
C ILE A 118 -0.32 -3.33 6.42
N ALA A 119 0.90 -2.83 6.60
CA ALA A 119 2.01 -2.95 5.66
C ALA A 119 3.15 -3.65 6.39
N GLN A 120 3.54 -4.82 5.94
CA GLN A 120 4.56 -5.64 6.58
C GLN A 120 5.64 -6.01 5.58
N THR A 121 6.88 -5.84 5.98
CA THR A 121 8.03 -6.39 5.27
C THR A 121 8.77 -7.36 6.18
N GLU A 122 9.06 -8.55 5.69
CA GLU A 122 9.76 -9.60 6.41
C GLU A 122 11.04 -9.99 5.66
N ARG A 123 12.18 -9.97 6.35
CA ARG A 123 13.41 -10.62 5.90
C ARG A 123 13.49 -11.99 6.58
N THR A 124 13.43 -13.05 5.78
CA THR A 124 13.42 -14.42 6.28
C THR A 124 14.83 -14.89 6.67
N GLN A 125 14.91 -16.00 7.39
CA GLN A 125 16.17 -16.65 7.72
C GLN A 125 17.00 -17.11 6.50
N PHE A 126 16.36 -17.24 5.34
CA PHE A 126 17.00 -17.61 4.07
C PHE A 126 17.37 -16.39 3.21
N ASP A 127 17.34 -15.20 3.80
CA ASP A 127 17.65 -13.95 3.14
C ASP A 127 16.69 -13.57 1.99
N MET A 128 15.47 -14.12 2.02
CA MET A 128 14.37 -13.70 1.15
C MET A 128 13.59 -12.57 1.79
N VAL A 129 13.02 -11.71 0.98
CA VAL A 129 12.19 -10.60 1.45
C VAL A 129 10.74 -10.77 0.97
N ARG A 130 9.82 -10.64 1.90
CA ARG A 130 8.37 -10.65 1.63
C ARG A 130 7.74 -9.33 2.04
N MET A 131 7.10 -8.66 1.09
CA MET A 131 6.24 -7.50 1.33
C MET A 131 4.78 -7.93 1.28
N VAL A 132 3.98 -7.54 2.27
CA VAL A 132 2.52 -7.71 2.25
C VAL A 132 1.82 -6.41 2.60
N MET A 133 0.61 -6.23 2.06
CA MET A 133 -0.22 -5.07 2.34
C MET A 133 -1.70 -5.44 2.22
N GLY A 134 -2.51 -4.92 3.14
CA GLY A 134 -3.96 -5.15 3.16
C GLY A 134 -4.64 -4.55 4.38
N ILE A 135 -5.90 -4.94 4.59
CA ILE A 135 -6.64 -4.62 5.83
C ILE A 135 -5.93 -5.28 7.01
N SER A 136 -5.83 -4.57 8.14
CA SER A 136 -5.31 -5.17 9.37
C SER A 136 -6.15 -6.39 9.76
N ALA A 137 -5.47 -7.48 10.10
CA ALA A 137 -6.16 -8.68 10.60
C ALA A 137 -6.59 -8.55 12.06
N GLU A 138 -6.04 -7.57 12.78
CA GLU A 138 -6.46 -7.27 14.14
C GLU A 138 -7.88 -6.72 14.14
N GLU A 139 -8.76 -7.33 14.91
CA GLU A 139 -10.19 -6.99 14.99
C GLU A 139 -10.97 -7.16 13.67
N PHE A 140 -10.36 -7.68 12.61
CA PHE A 140 -11.04 -7.96 11.35
C PHE A 140 -11.75 -9.31 11.42
N CYS A 141 -13.03 -9.28 11.13
CA CYS A 141 -13.84 -10.48 10.97
C CYS A 141 -14.97 -10.21 9.96
N TRP A 142 -14.98 -10.96 8.87
CA TRP A 142 -16.03 -10.86 7.87
C TRP A 142 -16.76 -12.19 7.72
N GLN A 143 -18.09 -12.18 7.85
CA GLN A 143 -18.91 -13.36 7.62
C GLN A 143 -19.21 -13.48 6.13
N LEU A 144 -18.75 -14.56 5.52
CA LEU A 144 -18.93 -14.86 4.12
C LEU A 144 -19.99 -15.96 4.00
N THR A 145 -21.23 -15.57 3.79
CA THR A 145 -22.36 -16.52 3.63
C THR A 145 -22.26 -17.28 2.30
N PRO A 146 -22.93 -18.43 2.15
CA PRO A 146 -22.97 -19.16 0.88
C PRO A 146 -23.37 -18.27 -0.30
N GLY A 147 -22.61 -18.31 -1.38
CA GLY A 147 -22.82 -17.50 -2.59
C GLY A 147 -22.39 -16.03 -2.48
N SER A 148 -21.91 -15.57 -1.31
CA SER A 148 -21.40 -14.21 -1.17
C SER A 148 -19.90 -14.11 -1.43
N SER A 149 -19.42 -12.89 -1.70
CA SER A 149 -18.02 -12.62 -1.93
C SER A 149 -17.52 -11.43 -1.10
N PHE A 150 -16.21 -11.36 -0.94
CA PHE A 150 -15.48 -10.25 -0.32
C PHE A 150 -14.41 -9.76 -1.27
N GLN A 151 -14.40 -8.46 -1.58
CA GLN A 151 -13.38 -7.79 -2.36
C GLN A 151 -12.44 -7.02 -1.43
N ALA A 152 -11.18 -7.44 -1.36
CA ALA A 152 -10.16 -6.66 -0.65
C ALA A 152 -9.86 -5.35 -1.40
N PRO A 153 -9.55 -4.26 -0.70
CA PRO A 153 -9.12 -3.02 -1.33
C PRO A 153 -7.86 -3.21 -2.17
N GLU A 154 -7.63 -2.31 -3.11
CA GLU A 154 -6.54 -2.39 -4.06
C GLU A 154 -5.20 -1.91 -3.47
N VAL A 155 -4.11 -2.52 -3.94
CA VAL A 155 -2.73 -2.06 -3.72
C VAL A 155 -2.14 -1.66 -5.06
N VAL A 156 -1.66 -0.43 -5.14
CA VAL A 156 -0.93 0.09 -6.30
C VAL A 156 0.54 -0.22 -6.11
N CYS A 157 1.12 -1.00 -7.01
CA CYS A 157 2.51 -1.41 -7.00
C CYS A 157 3.29 -0.70 -8.10
N VAL A 158 4.45 -0.15 -7.76
CA VAL A 158 5.37 0.51 -8.69
C VAL A 158 6.77 -0.04 -8.51
N TYR A 159 7.44 -0.33 -9.62
CA TYR A 159 8.88 -0.59 -9.69
C TYR A 159 9.58 0.59 -10.38
N SER A 160 10.74 0.96 -9.88
CA SER A 160 11.63 1.91 -10.53
C SER A 160 13.07 1.44 -10.43
N SER A 161 13.84 1.56 -11.51
CA SER A 161 15.30 1.44 -11.52
C SER A 161 16.01 2.79 -11.54
N GLU A 162 15.23 3.88 -11.55
CA GLU A 162 15.67 5.28 -11.68
C GLU A 162 15.31 6.07 -10.40
N GLY A 163 15.47 5.44 -9.24
CA GLY A 163 15.30 6.08 -7.95
C GLY A 163 13.86 6.44 -7.55
N LEU A 164 13.76 7.20 -6.47
CA LEU A 164 12.50 7.60 -5.85
C LEU A 164 11.71 8.60 -6.71
N GLY A 165 12.39 9.42 -7.50
CA GLY A 165 11.75 10.42 -8.35
C GLY A 165 10.89 9.79 -9.43
N LYS A 166 11.40 8.77 -10.14
CA LYS A 166 10.60 8.02 -11.14
C LYS A 166 9.44 7.31 -10.47
N MET A 167 9.65 6.61 -9.36
CA MET A 167 8.59 5.96 -8.59
C MET A 167 7.46 6.95 -8.23
N SER A 168 7.83 8.12 -7.70
CA SER A 168 6.89 9.18 -7.33
C SER A 168 6.10 9.71 -8.55
N ARG A 169 6.76 9.95 -9.68
CA ARG A 169 6.08 10.38 -10.92
C ARG A 169 5.09 9.35 -11.43
N SER A 170 5.47 8.06 -11.45
CA SER A 170 4.57 6.96 -11.85
C SER A 170 3.28 6.94 -10.99
N TYR A 171 3.40 7.08 -9.67
CA TYR A 171 2.23 7.21 -8.80
C TYR A 171 1.39 8.44 -9.11
N HIS A 172 2.00 9.61 -9.29
CA HIS A 172 1.28 10.84 -9.57
C HIS A 172 0.53 10.79 -10.91
N ASP A 173 1.15 10.24 -11.93
CA ASP A 173 0.54 10.11 -13.26
C ASP A 173 -0.63 9.11 -13.21
N PHE A 174 -0.44 7.98 -12.54
CA PHE A 174 -1.50 7.00 -12.32
C PHE A 174 -2.68 7.59 -11.54
N TYR A 175 -2.42 8.32 -10.45
CA TYR A 175 -3.51 8.91 -9.65
C TYR A 175 -4.29 9.94 -10.43
N ARG A 176 -3.63 10.80 -11.21
CA ARG A 176 -4.30 11.78 -12.05
C ARG A 176 -5.15 11.15 -13.15
N SER A 177 -4.64 10.09 -13.77
CA SER A 177 -5.28 9.46 -14.94
C SER A 177 -6.43 8.52 -14.54
N HIS A 178 -6.30 7.81 -13.42
CA HIS A 178 -7.16 6.66 -13.10
C HIS A 178 -7.89 6.76 -11.77
N MET A 179 -7.37 7.45 -10.77
CA MET A 179 -7.96 7.47 -9.42
C MET A 179 -8.76 8.72 -9.12
N ILE A 180 -8.26 9.90 -9.50
CA ILE A 180 -8.93 11.16 -9.19
C ILE A 180 -10.13 11.34 -10.12
N ARG A 181 -11.34 11.20 -9.58
CA ARG A 181 -12.61 11.33 -10.31
C ARG A 181 -13.25 12.72 -10.17
N SER A 182 -12.52 13.69 -9.65
CA SER A 182 -13.01 15.05 -9.47
C SER A 182 -13.16 15.78 -10.82
N PRO A 183 -14.24 16.53 -11.04
CA PRO A 183 -14.38 17.37 -12.23
C PRO A 183 -13.29 18.45 -12.31
N TYR A 184 -12.63 18.74 -11.19
CA TYR A 184 -11.54 19.71 -11.10
C TYR A 184 -10.16 19.12 -11.37
N ASN A 185 -10.04 17.84 -11.74
CA ASN A 185 -8.75 17.18 -11.96
C ASN A 185 -7.90 17.88 -13.02
N HIS A 186 -8.55 18.42 -14.07
CA HIS A 186 -7.89 19.12 -15.19
C HIS A 186 -8.08 20.62 -15.17
N SER A 187 -8.64 21.21 -14.13
CA SER A 187 -8.85 22.65 -14.00
C SER A 187 -7.78 23.30 -13.12
N LYS A 188 -7.49 24.57 -13.41
CA LYS A 188 -6.62 25.36 -12.53
C LYS A 188 -7.28 25.51 -11.16
N ARG A 189 -6.50 25.28 -10.11
CA ARG A 189 -6.95 25.52 -8.74
C ARG A 189 -6.94 27.02 -8.43
N PRO A 190 -7.92 27.52 -7.66
CA PRO A 190 -7.83 28.88 -7.14
C PRO A 190 -6.66 29.00 -6.15
N ILE A 191 -6.14 30.21 -6.04
CA ILE A 191 -5.17 30.54 -5.01
C ILE A 191 -5.94 30.66 -3.70
N LEU A 192 -5.63 29.77 -2.75
CA LEU A 192 -6.21 29.77 -1.42
C LEU A 192 -5.25 30.43 -0.44
N ILE A 193 -5.73 31.41 0.31
CA ILE A 193 -5.01 32.04 1.42
C ILE A 193 -5.69 31.63 2.72
N ASN A 194 -4.93 31.01 3.62
CA ASN A 194 -5.32 30.81 5.01
C ASN A 194 -4.52 31.80 5.85
N ASN A 195 -5.22 32.69 6.55
CA ASN A 195 -4.59 33.71 7.40
C ASN A 195 -4.80 33.46 8.89
N TRP A 196 -5.11 32.22 9.27
CA TRP A 196 -5.38 31.85 10.66
C TRP A 196 -4.27 32.34 11.61
N GLU A 197 -3.01 32.12 11.26
CA GLU A 197 -1.84 32.52 12.05
C GLU A 197 -1.42 33.98 11.79
N ALA A 198 -1.93 34.64 10.79
CA ALA A 198 -1.55 36.00 10.43
C ALA A 198 -2.35 37.10 11.13
N THR A 199 -3.36 36.71 11.88
CA THR A 199 -4.31 37.64 12.54
C THR A 199 -4.21 37.67 14.06
N TYR A 200 -3.21 37.03 14.65
CA TYR A 200 -2.93 37.08 16.08
C TYR A 200 -2.01 38.24 16.44
#